data_0be5ba3d1a05a122bee1703dc21f591b
#
_entry.id   0be5ba3d1a05a122bee1703dc21f591b
#
_cell.length_a   1.000
_cell.length_b   1.000
_cell.length_c   1.000
_cell.angle_alpha   90.00
_cell.angle_beta   90.00
_cell.angle_gamma   90.00
#
_symmetry.space_group_name_H-M   'P 1'
#
loop_
_entity.id
_entity.type
_entity.pdbx_description
1 polymer ?
#
loop_
_entity_poly.entity_id
_entity_poly.type
_entity_poly.pdbx_seq_one_letter_code
_entity_poly.pdbx_strand_id
1 'polypeptide(L)'
;MNFKEIAANYSKNKRSMMTDAVIKNKNHQRNFPTYQATSLNLMFAEWHLLFPSNKQSINCTSCRGAVCKFWEMMVDEWIEIEQTPKKKNVPKKNKTK
;
A
#
# COMPACT_ATOMS: atom_id res chain seq x y z
N MET A 1 6.28 13.54 -8.31
CA MET A 1 5.80 12.20 -8.67
C MET A 1 4.47 11.94 -7.98
N ASN A 2 3.47 11.56 -8.73
CA ASN A 2 2.16 11.35 -8.11
C ASN A 2 1.99 9.90 -7.65
N PHE A 3 0.92 9.67 -6.91
CA PHE A 3 0.64 8.38 -6.29
C PHE A 3 0.59 7.23 -7.32
N LYS A 4 -0.08 7.48 -8.45
CA LYS A 4 -0.23 6.43 -9.46
C LYS A 4 1.10 6.08 -10.13
N GLU A 5 1.96 7.08 -10.30
CA GLU A 5 3.28 6.83 -10.85
C GLU A 5 4.15 6.01 -9.91
N ILE A 6 4.07 6.33 -8.62
CA ILE A 6 4.80 5.56 -7.62
C ILE A 6 4.34 4.10 -7.65
N ALA A 7 3.03 3.89 -7.68
CA ALA A 7 2.47 2.54 -7.70
C ALA A 7 2.92 1.78 -8.94
N ALA A 8 2.87 2.43 -10.10
CA ALA A 8 3.21 1.78 -11.37
C ALA A 8 4.69 1.38 -11.44
N ASN A 9 5.55 2.11 -10.74
CA ASN A 9 6.99 1.86 -10.81
C ASN A 9 7.48 0.78 -9.86
N TYR A 10 6.62 0.24 -9.00
CA TYR A 10 7.02 -0.83 -8.11
C TYR A 10 7.11 -2.16 -8.84
N SER A 11 8.20 -2.92 -8.57
CA SER A 11 8.36 -4.24 -9.14
C SER A 11 7.33 -5.21 -8.57
N LYS A 12 7.08 -6.30 -9.29
CA LYS A 12 6.15 -7.32 -8.83
C LYS A 12 6.53 -7.89 -7.47
N ASN A 13 7.84 -8.11 -7.27
CA ASN A 13 8.31 -8.65 -6.00
C ASN A 13 8.02 -7.71 -4.85
N LYS A 14 8.26 -6.41 -5.04
CA LYS A 14 7.99 -5.44 -4.00
C LYS A 14 6.50 -5.26 -3.77
N ARG A 15 5.69 -5.31 -4.83
CA ARG A 15 4.23 -5.24 -4.69
C ARG A 15 3.74 -6.39 -3.84
N SER A 16 4.22 -7.59 -4.11
CA SER A 16 3.82 -8.79 -3.36
C SER A 16 4.22 -8.67 -1.90
N MET A 17 5.44 -8.22 -1.64
CA MET A 17 5.96 -8.06 -0.29
C MET A 17 5.11 -7.06 0.51
N MET A 18 4.83 -5.91 -0.08
CA MET A 18 4.07 -4.87 0.62
C MET A 18 2.60 -5.22 0.76
N THR A 19 2.03 -5.91 -0.24
CA THR A 19 0.65 -6.39 -0.15
C THR A 19 0.52 -7.37 1.01
N ASP A 20 1.47 -8.29 1.13
CA ASP A 20 1.48 -9.27 2.22
C ASP A 20 1.57 -8.56 3.58
N ALA A 21 2.43 -7.54 3.67
CA ALA A 21 2.57 -6.78 4.91
C ALA A 21 1.24 -6.10 5.31
N VAL A 22 0.55 -5.50 4.35
CA VAL A 22 -0.73 -4.85 4.61
C VAL A 22 -1.77 -5.87 5.07
N ILE A 23 -1.84 -7.01 4.39
CA ILE A 23 -2.80 -8.05 4.73
C ILE A 23 -2.53 -8.59 6.14
N LYS A 24 -1.28 -8.85 6.46
CA LYS A 24 -0.91 -9.34 7.78
C LYS A 24 -1.28 -8.36 8.88
N ASN A 25 -1.07 -7.06 8.61
CA ASN A 25 -1.44 -6.04 9.57
C ASN A 25 -2.95 -6.00 9.78
N LYS A 26 -3.72 -6.04 8.70
CA LYS A 26 -5.18 -6.03 8.80
C LYS A 26 -5.71 -7.25 9.57
N ASN A 27 -5.14 -8.41 9.29
CA ASN A 27 -5.55 -9.63 10.00
C ASN A 27 -5.21 -9.56 11.48
N HIS A 28 -4.05 -8.99 11.80
CA HIS A 28 -3.66 -8.80 13.19
C HIS A 28 -4.65 -7.87 13.90
N GLN A 29 -5.05 -6.79 13.25
CA GLN A 29 -5.93 -5.79 13.85
C GLN A 29 -7.37 -6.28 14.02
N ARG A 30 -7.74 -7.37 13.34
CA ARG A 30 -9.05 -7.99 13.58
C ARG A 30 -9.13 -8.61 14.96
N ASN A 31 -8.00 -9.01 15.52
CA ASN A 31 -7.93 -9.70 16.80
C ASN A 31 -7.31 -8.87 17.91
N PHE A 32 -6.55 -7.85 17.57
CA PHE A 32 -5.81 -7.04 18.54
C PHE A 32 -5.92 -5.56 18.17
N PRO A 33 -5.98 -4.67 19.18
CA PRO A 33 -6.08 -3.23 18.90
C PRO A 33 -4.72 -2.58 18.55
N THR A 34 -3.76 -3.36 18.06
CA THR A 34 -2.42 -2.88 17.78
C THR A 34 -2.04 -3.20 16.34
N TYR A 35 -0.90 -2.64 15.91
CA TYR A 35 -0.34 -2.93 14.59
C TYR A 35 0.53 -4.17 14.65
N GLN A 36 0.58 -4.89 13.53
CA GLN A 36 1.49 -6.01 13.42
C GLN A 36 2.90 -5.47 13.25
N ALA A 37 3.79 -5.78 14.20
CA ALA A 37 5.10 -5.14 14.30
C ALA A 37 5.97 -5.29 13.05
N THR A 38 6.05 -6.50 12.52
CA THR A 38 6.88 -6.75 11.34
C THR A 38 6.37 -5.98 10.11
N SER A 39 5.04 -5.99 9.94
CA SER A 39 4.42 -5.26 8.84
C SER A 39 4.65 -3.75 8.98
N LEU A 40 4.49 -3.24 10.19
CA LEU A 40 4.67 -1.81 10.44
C LEU A 40 6.11 -1.38 10.16
N ASN A 41 7.08 -2.16 10.61
CA ASN A 41 8.49 -1.87 10.35
C ASN A 41 8.77 -1.81 8.85
N LEU A 42 8.24 -2.75 8.10
CA LEU A 42 8.44 -2.79 6.65
C LEU A 42 7.79 -1.58 5.97
N MET A 43 6.57 -1.24 6.38
CA MET A 43 5.87 -0.08 5.82
C MET A 43 6.66 1.21 6.04
N PHE A 44 7.22 1.39 7.23
CA PHE A 44 8.01 2.58 7.52
C PHE A 44 9.32 2.60 6.76
N ALA A 45 9.98 1.44 6.64
CA ALA A 45 11.23 1.35 5.88
C ALA A 45 11.01 1.75 4.42
N GLU A 46 9.95 1.23 3.80
CA GLU A 46 9.65 1.56 2.42
C GLU A 46 9.19 3.02 2.27
N TRP A 47 8.44 3.52 3.24
CA TRP A 47 8.04 4.93 3.24
C TRP A 47 9.26 5.84 3.16
N HIS A 48 10.28 5.56 3.98
CA HIS A 48 11.46 6.39 4.02
C HIS A 48 12.31 6.29 2.76
N LEU A 49 12.20 5.19 2.04
CA LEU A 49 12.85 5.08 0.73
C LEU A 49 12.15 5.95 -0.32
N LEU A 50 10.82 6.02 -0.25
CA LEU A 50 10.05 6.83 -1.19
C LEU A 50 10.10 8.32 -0.85
N PHE A 51 10.08 8.63 0.43
CA PHE A 51 9.99 10.01 0.91
C PHE A 51 11.08 10.32 1.92
N PRO A 52 12.34 10.36 1.47
CA PRO A 52 13.45 10.56 2.42
C PRO A 52 13.42 11.89 3.15
N SER A 53 12.73 12.88 2.57
CA SER A 53 12.60 14.19 3.20
C SER A 53 11.38 14.31 4.11
N ASN A 54 10.51 13.30 4.10
CA ASN A 54 9.29 13.30 4.91
C ASN A 54 9.36 12.16 5.91
N LYS A 55 10.16 12.35 6.94
CA LYS A 55 10.36 11.30 7.93
C LYS A 55 9.16 11.17 8.85
N GLN A 56 8.73 9.93 9.04
CA GLN A 56 7.65 9.60 9.95
C GLN A 56 8.22 8.72 11.05
N SER A 57 7.79 8.97 12.28
CA SER A 57 8.27 8.19 13.41
C SER A 57 7.34 7.01 13.69
N ILE A 58 7.92 5.82 13.81
CA ILE A 58 7.15 4.62 14.11
C ILE A 58 6.55 4.67 15.52
N ASN A 59 7.08 5.56 16.35
CA ASN A 59 6.57 5.75 17.71
C ASN A 59 5.44 6.79 17.81
N CYS A 60 5.13 7.42 16.70
CA CYS A 60 4.07 8.44 16.63
C CYS A 60 2.76 7.81 16.15
N THR A 61 1.71 7.92 16.96
CA THR A 61 0.43 7.27 16.65
C THR A 61 -0.16 7.75 15.33
N SER A 62 -0.18 9.07 15.10
CA SER A 62 -0.73 9.59 13.85
C SER A 62 0.14 9.25 12.65
N CYS A 63 1.46 9.14 12.85
CA CYS A 63 2.35 8.73 11.78
C CYS A 63 2.08 7.30 11.36
N ARG A 64 1.86 6.42 12.34
CA ARG A 64 1.53 5.02 12.04
C ARG A 64 0.25 4.92 11.21
N GLY A 65 -0.76 5.68 11.60
CA GLY A 65 -2.01 5.70 10.86
C GLY A 65 -1.84 6.19 9.43
N ALA A 66 -1.08 7.27 9.27
CA ALA A 66 -0.84 7.86 7.94
C ALA A 66 -0.07 6.91 7.02
N VAL A 67 0.98 6.29 7.54
CA VAL A 67 1.80 5.37 6.75
C VAL A 67 1.01 4.12 6.38
N CYS A 68 0.26 3.55 7.34
CA CYS A 68 -0.55 2.38 7.05
C CYS A 68 -1.61 2.68 6.00
N LYS A 69 -2.27 3.83 6.11
CA LYS A 69 -3.29 4.20 5.13
C LYS A 69 -2.68 4.37 3.74
N PHE A 70 -1.50 4.96 3.66
CA PHE A 70 -0.80 5.10 2.39
C PHE A 70 -0.60 3.74 1.73
N TRP A 71 -0.12 2.75 2.48
CA TRP A 71 0.14 1.43 1.90
C TRP A 71 -1.14 0.67 1.58
N GLU A 72 -2.21 0.88 2.35
CA GLU A 72 -3.51 0.31 2.01
C GLU A 72 -4.00 0.85 0.67
N MET A 73 -3.85 2.16 0.46
CA MET A 73 -4.23 2.78 -0.80
C MET A 73 -3.34 2.29 -1.94
N MET A 74 -2.06 2.07 -1.66
CA MET A 74 -1.11 1.58 -2.65
C MET A 74 -1.49 0.16 -3.10
N VAL A 75 -1.86 -0.69 -2.15
CA VAL A 75 -2.30 -2.05 -2.48
C VAL A 75 -3.56 -2.01 -3.35
N ASP A 76 -4.51 -1.14 -3.02
CA ASP A 76 -5.72 -0.99 -3.82
C ASP A 76 -5.36 -0.56 -5.25
N GLU A 77 -4.40 0.34 -5.39
CA GLU A 77 -3.97 0.80 -6.71
C GLU A 77 -3.34 -0.35 -7.50
N TRP A 78 -2.51 -1.16 -6.86
CA TRP A 78 -1.88 -2.30 -7.53
C TRP A 78 -2.92 -3.33 -7.98
N ILE A 79 -3.93 -3.58 -7.17
CA ILE A 79 -5.01 -4.49 -7.53
C ILE A 79 -5.70 -3.99 -8.78
N GLU A 80 -6.00 -2.69 -8.81
CA GLU A 80 -6.64 -2.09 -9.97
C GLU A 80 -5.78 -2.19 -11.23
N ILE A 81 -4.49 -1.89 -11.10
CA ILE A 81 -3.55 -1.99 -12.22
C ILE A 81 -3.52 -3.42 -12.77
N GLU A 82 -3.45 -4.40 -11.89
CA GLU A 82 -3.28 -5.79 -12.29
C GLU A 82 -4.56 -6.41 -12.80
N GLN A 83 -5.70 -5.91 -12.39
CA GLN A 83 -6.99 -6.42 -12.86
C GLN A 83 -7.46 -5.76 -14.15
N THR A 84 -6.99 -4.56 -14.44
CA THR A 84 -7.41 -3.83 -15.64
C THR A 84 -6.64 -4.35 -16.85
N PRO A 85 -7.34 -4.95 -17.84
CA PRO A 85 -6.65 -5.43 -19.06
C PRO A 85 -6.16 -4.25 -19.86
N LYS A 86 -5.15 -4.45 -20.56
CA LYS A 86 -4.69 -3.40 -21.43
C LYS A 86 -5.64 -3.15 -22.53
N LYS A 87 -6.39 -3.17 -22.41
CA LYS A 87 -7.25 -2.97 -23.03
C LYS A 87 -8.27 -2.40 -22.96
N LYS A 88 -8.29 -2.20 -22.86
CA LYS A 88 -9.08 -1.78 -22.76
C LYS A 88 -10.05 -1.61 -22.68
N ASN A 89 -10.35 -1.78 -22.85
CA ASN A 89 -11.26 -1.74 -22.65
C ASN A 89 -12.17 -1.59 -22.19
N VAL A 90 -12.52 -1.52 -22.47
CA VAL A 90 -13.32 -1.50 -21.95
C VAL A 90 -14.19 -1.41 -21.33
N PRO A 91 -14.70 -1.39 -21.50
CA PRO A 91 -15.49 -1.21 -20.84
C PRO A 91 -16.19 -1.20 -19.97
N LYS A 92 -16.46 -1.16 -20.05
CA LYS A 92 -16.83 -1.30 -19.26
C LYS A 92 -17.36 -1.11 -18.39
N LYS A 93 -17.57 -0.99 -18.66
CA LYS A 93 -17.83 -1.04 -18.00
C LYS A 93 -18.22 -0.85 -17.22
N ASN A 94 -18.27 -0.63 -17.70
CA ASN A 94 -18.45 -0.75 -17.05
C ASN A 94 -18.85 -0.48 -16.35
N LYS A 95 -19.19 -0.37 -16.74
CA LYS A 95 -19.36 -0.37 -16.29
C LYS A 95 -19.69 -0.27 -15.66
N THR A 96 -19.81 -0.05 -16.16
CA THR A 96 -19.88 -0.27 -15.79
C THR A 96 -20.04 -0.19 -15.36
N LYS A 97 -20.31 0.01 -15.79
CA LYS A 97 -20.24 -0.17 -15.71
C LYS A 97 -20.35 -0.22 -15.33
#